data_3c1b193f557f286eff81b514a9ab9af1
#
_entry.id   3c1b193f557f286eff81b514a9ab9af1
#
_cell.length_a   1.000
_cell.length_b   1.000
_cell.length_c   1.000
_cell.angle_alpha   90.00
_cell.angle_beta   90.00
_cell.angle_gamma   90.00
#
_symmetry.space_group_name_H-M   'P 1'
#
loop_
_entity.id
_entity.type
_entity.pdbx_description
1 polymer ?
#
loop_
_entity_poly.entity_id
_entity_poly.type
_entity_poly.pdbx_seq_one_letter_code
_entity_poly.pdbx_strand_id
1 'polypeptide(L)'
;MKKIFLVSLAAVLAFAGCVKDEVYKGPSTIEKVVFSPEAPTSISPVTVTATVTGLQKVTKATLNYNGTSADMTGSGNTFSATIPAMPDGTEVSFTVSVENEAGFVTTSDKYSFKVGDPATDWSKLKLNEVYGAGADEEKFFELYNASDYPIKLTGVTISKDEGTCWTGIDGEVVPAKGFFAIIGAKGTTPRGFSSGFSAKKSVYIQLFDNKGNQIDAFQRGDKDDAGNWGVSITNYSGSWSRVPDGTGKWMRTDAFTPGAANSTTAVDDDYVKN
;
A
#
# COMPACT_ATOMS: atom_id res chain seq x y z
N MET A 1 87.38 67.02 22.82
CA MET A 1 87.20 65.83 22.02
C MET A 1 85.81 65.28 22.31
N LYS A 2 84.82 65.59 21.47
CA LYS A 2 83.43 65.11 21.68
C LYS A 2 83.15 63.96 20.78
N LYS A 3 82.79 62.82 21.35
CA LYS A 3 82.39 61.64 20.61
C LYS A 3 80.87 61.74 20.37
N ILE A 4 80.52 61.82 19.13
CA ILE A 4 79.11 61.76 18.70
C ILE A 4 78.72 60.30 18.62
N PHE A 5 77.72 59.93 19.42
CA PHE A 5 77.05 58.58 19.30
C PHE A 5 75.94 58.68 18.29
N LEU A 6 76.09 57.96 17.21
CA LEU A 6 75.03 57.83 16.19
C LEU A 6 74.10 56.71 16.71
N VAL A 7 72.91 57.09 17.04
CA VAL A 7 71.84 56.08 17.36
C VAL A 7 71.12 55.76 16.06
N SER A 8 71.40 54.59 15.50
CA SER A 8 70.65 54.02 14.39
C SER A 8 69.32 53.51 14.91
N LEU A 9 68.23 54.19 14.58
CA LEU A 9 66.89 53.82 14.81
C LEU A 9 66.53 52.76 13.75
N ALA A 10 66.60 51.47 14.11
CA ALA A 10 66.09 50.40 13.29
C ALA A 10 64.57 50.44 13.30
N ALA A 11 63.97 50.87 12.20
CA ALA A 11 62.53 50.74 11.97
C ALA A 11 62.20 49.27 11.74
N VAL A 12 61.63 48.61 12.76
CA VAL A 12 60.99 47.31 12.63
C VAL A 12 59.64 47.49 11.91
N LEU A 13 59.65 47.30 10.60
CA LEU A 13 58.42 47.17 9.84
C LEU A 13 57.76 45.87 10.27
N ALA A 14 56.81 45.95 11.19
CA ALA A 14 55.88 44.87 11.45
C ALA A 14 55.01 44.71 10.21
N PHE A 15 55.32 43.72 9.40
CA PHE A 15 54.40 43.18 8.40
C PHE A 15 53.26 42.53 9.18
N ALA A 16 52.24 43.32 9.48
CA ALA A 16 50.93 42.77 9.79
C ALA A 16 50.40 42.14 8.47
N GLY A 17 50.92 40.98 8.14
CA GLY A 17 50.29 40.13 7.15
C GLY A 17 48.89 39.84 7.66
N CYS A 18 47.87 40.44 7.06
CA CYS A 18 46.53 39.90 7.16
C CYS A 18 46.59 38.47 6.61
N VAL A 19 46.83 37.51 7.47
CA VAL A 19 46.53 36.13 7.16
C VAL A 19 45.02 36.13 7.04
N LYS A 20 44.49 36.17 5.83
CA LYS A 20 43.13 35.71 5.57
C LYS A 20 43.12 34.28 6.00
N ASP A 21 42.55 34.01 7.18
CA ASP A 21 42.20 32.64 7.53
C ASP A 21 41.35 32.10 6.37
N GLU A 22 41.96 31.28 5.53
CA GLU A 22 41.18 30.58 4.50
C GLU A 22 40.23 29.66 5.25
N VAL A 23 38.97 30.03 5.23
CA VAL A 23 37.90 29.16 5.77
C VAL A 23 38.03 27.78 5.13
N TYR A 24 38.18 26.79 5.96
CA TYR A 24 38.28 25.39 5.50
C TYR A 24 37.15 25.08 4.52
N LYS A 25 37.53 24.75 3.28
CA LYS A 25 36.59 24.45 2.17
C LYS A 25 36.49 22.98 1.88
N GLY A 26 36.60 22.14 2.90
CA GLY A 26 36.54 20.70 2.76
C GLY A 26 35.10 20.17 2.66
N PRO A 27 34.98 18.84 2.53
CA PRO A 27 33.68 18.16 2.47
C PRO A 27 32.91 18.34 3.77
N SER A 28 31.57 18.32 3.67
CA SER A 28 30.70 18.16 4.81
C SER A 28 30.72 16.71 5.30
N THR A 29 30.39 16.47 6.55
CA THR A 29 30.29 15.14 7.15
C THR A 29 28.82 14.80 7.37
N ILE A 30 28.38 13.61 6.94
CA ILE A 30 27.07 13.07 7.27
C ILE A 30 27.24 12.30 8.60
N GLU A 31 26.84 12.91 9.70
CA GLU A 31 27.01 12.37 11.04
C GLU A 31 26.06 11.21 11.34
N LYS A 32 24.85 11.31 10.83
CA LYS A 32 23.78 10.37 11.14
C LYS A 32 22.77 10.32 10.02
N VAL A 33 22.34 9.09 9.69
CA VAL A 33 21.16 8.86 8.84
C VAL A 33 20.22 7.96 9.62
N VAL A 34 18.97 8.35 9.71
CA VAL A 34 17.89 7.57 10.34
C VAL A 34 16.71 7.50 9.40
N PHE A 35 15.90 6.48 9.56
CA PHE A 35 14.65 6.35 8.83
C PHE A 35 13.53 5.87 9.76
N SER A 36 12.31 6.27 9.44
CA SER A 36 11.13 5.94 10.24
C SER A 36 9.91 5.76 9.31
N PRO A 37 9.09 4.71 9.54
CA PRO A 37 9.26 3.64 10.53
C PRO A 37 10.42 2.71 10.19
N GLU A 38 11.02 2.06 11.21
CA GLU A 38 12.12 1.09 11.03
C GLU A 38 11.63 -0.25 10.42
N ALA A 39 10.36 -0.58 10.64
CA ALA A 39 9.68 -1.73 10.05
C ALA A 39 8.48 -1.24 9.22
N PRO A 40 8.70 -0.77 7.99
CA PRO A 40 7.62 -0.27 7.16
C PRO A 40 6.78 -1.40 6.58
N THR A 41 5.50 -1.09 6.38
CA THR A 41 4.53 -1.96 5.71
C THR A 41 4.19 -1.43 4.31
N SER A 42 3.41 -2.16 3.54
CA SER A 42 3.03 -1.77 2.17
C SER A 42 2.22 -0.47 2.09
N ILE A 43 1.73 0.03 3.23
CA ILE A 43 1.01 1.30 3.34
C ILE A 43 1.83 2.40 4.02
N SER A 44 3.06 2.12 4.42
CA SER A 44 3.91 3.03 5.18
C SER A 44 4.89 3.76 4.27
N PRO A 45 4.77 5.08 4.06
CA PRO A 45 5.87 5.86 3.55
C PRO A 45 7.00 5.91 4.59
N VAL A 46 8.25 5.98 4.15
CA VAL A 46 9.44 6.01 5.02
C VAL A 46 10.11 7.36 4.92
N THR A 47 10.18 8.09 6.03
CA THR A 47 10.94 9.35 6.10
C THR A 47 12.39 9.04 6.44
N VAL A 48 13.30 9.48 5.58
CA VAL A 48 14.75 9.42 5.80
C VAL A 48 15.22 10.81 6.23
N THR A 49 15.98 10.87 7.32
CA THR A 49 16.54 12.11 7.87
C THR A 49 18.04 11.96 8.03
N ALA A 50 18.79 12.93 7.49
CA ALA A 50 20.24 13.03 7.63
C ALA A 50 20.63 14.25 8.47
N THR A 51 21.57 14.04 9.39
CA THR A 51 22.24 15.14 10.11
C THR A 51 23.63 15.34 9.50
N VAL A 52 23.91 16.57 9.10
CA VAL A 52 25.13 16.95 8.37
C VAL A 52 25.88 18.03 9.14
N THR A 53 27.19 17.90 9.26
CA THR A 53 28.06 18.92 9.84
C THR A 53 29.11 19.38 8.85
N GLY A 54 29.58 20.59 9.01
CA GLY A 54 30.61 21.19 8.16
C GLY A 54 30.63 22.69 8.33
N LEU A 55 31.73 23.32 7.92
CA LEU A 55 31.86 24.76 7.95
C LEU A 55 31.22 25.45 6.75
N GLN A 56 31.01 24.67 5.68
CA GLN A 56 30.40 25.15 4.44
C GLN A 56 28.91 24.83 4.43
N LYS A 57 28.12 25.77 3.93
CA LYS A 57 26.66 25.56 3.79
C LYS A 57 26.38 24.43 2.81
N VAL A 58 25.47 23.52 3.16
CA VAL A 58 24.94 22.53 2.23
C VAL A 58 24.04 23.21 1.22
N THR A 59 24.34 23.05 -0.06
CA THR A 59 23.57 23.62 -1.19
C THR A 59 22.58 22.63 -1.77
N LYS A 60 22.89 21.33 -1.65
CA LYS A 60 22.00 20.24 -2.13
C LYS A 60 22.12 19.03 -1.23
N ALA A 61 20.99 18.41 -0.91
CA ALA A 61 20.93 17.09 -0.28
C ALA A 61 19.98 16.21 -1.09
N THR A 62 20.39 14.99 -1.36
CA THR A 62 19.68 14.05 -2.24
C THR A 62 19.60 12.68 -1.58
N LEU A 63 18.41 12.11 -1.55
CA LEU A 63 18.15 10.73 -1.17
C LEU A 63 18.11 9.88 -2.45
N ASN A 64 18.97 8.87 -2.53
CA ASN A 64 19.02 7.93 -3.65
C ASN A 64 18.54 6.55 -3.14
N TYR A 65 17.48 6.01 -3.74
CA TYR A 65 16.91 4.72 -3.35
C TYR A 65 16.45 3.94 -4.58
N ASN A 66 16.80 2.65 -4.64
CA ASN A 66 16.39 1.72 -5.73
C ASN A 66 16.49 2.32 -7.14
N GLY A 67 17.55 3.11 -7.43
CA GLY A 67 17.75 3.77 -8.72
C GLY A 67 16.96 5.07 -8.92
N THR A 68 16.17 5.49 -7.94
CA THR A 68 15.44 6.78 -7.93
C THR A 68 16.17 7.79 -7.06
N SER A 69 16.11 9.07 -7.43
CA SER A 69 16.64 10.17 -6.63
C SER A 69 15.55 11.15 -6.25
N ALA A 70 15.57 11.61 -5.00
CA ALA A 70 14.65 12.61 -4.48
C ALA A 70 15.44 13.72 -3.76
N ASP A 71 15.07 14.97 -3.99
CA ASP A 71 15.68 16.09 -3.27
C ASP A 71 15.22 16.07 -1.81
N MET A 72 16.16 16.25 -0.89
CA MET A 72 15.88 16.36 0.53
C MET A 72 15.67 17.84 0.89
N THR A 73 14.64 18.10 1.67
CA THR A 73 14.35 19.44 2.19
C THR A 73 14.83 19.56 3.63
N GLY A 74 15.25 20.76 4.01
CA GLY A 74 15.72 21.01 5.38
C GLY A 74 16.36 22.37 5.54
N SER A 75 16.79 22.65 6.77
CA SER A 75 17.51 23.86 7.10
C SER A 75 18.58 23.57 8.16
N GLY A 76 19.65 24.38 8.15
CA GLY A 76 20.78 24.13 9.06
C GLY A 76 21.44 22.79 8.78
N ASN A 77 21.42 21.91 9.76
CA ASN A 77 22.17 20.65 9.74
C ASN A 77 21.28 19.42 9.49
N THR A 78 19.99 19.58 9.26
CA THR A 78 19.05 18.45 9.13
C THR A 78 18.29 18.51 7.82
N PHE A 79 18.31 17.41 7.07
CA PHE A 79 17.66 17.25 5.78
C PHE A 79 16.82 16.00 5.79
N SER A 80 15.61 16.05 5.21
CA SER A 80 14.69 14.93 5.15
C SER A 80 14.04 14.78 3.78
N ALA A 81 13.78 13.54 3.40
CA ALA A 81 12.94 13.19 2.25
C ALA A 81 12.16 11.91 2.55
N THR A 82 11.13 11.66 1.75
CA THR A 82 10.23 10.50 1.94
C THR A 82 10.38 9.53 0.78
N ILE A 83 10.60 8.26 1.11
CA ILE A 83 10.43 7.13 0.20
C ILE A 83 8.94 6.77 0.25
N PRO A 84 8.20 6.76 -0.88
CA PRO A 84 6.79 6.39 -0.89
C PRO A 84 6.59 4.96 -0.41
N ALA A 85 5.37 4.62 0.00
CA ALA A 85 5.00 3.25 0.33
C ALA A 85 5.31 2.31 -0.84
N MET A 86 5.84 1.14 -0.53
CA MET A 86 6.26 0.12 -1.50
C MET A 86 5.51 -1.19 -1.25
N PRO A 87 5.33 -2.04 -2.27
CA PRO A 87 4.67 -3.33 -2.09
C PRO A 87 5.33 -4.21 -1.02
N ASP A 88 4.50 -5.02 -0.34
CA ASP A 88 4.97 -6.03 0.61
C ASP A 88 6.04 -6.94 -0.01
N GLY A 89 7.09 -7.24 0.77
CA GLY A 89 8.25 -8.02 0.35
C GLY A 89 9.34 -7.21 -0.38
N THR A 90 9.11 -5.93 -0.70
CA THR A 90 10.10 -5.09 -1.39
C THR A 90 11.32 -4.85 -0.49
N GLU A 91 12.51 -5.09 -1.04
CA GLU A 91 13.77 -4.66 -0.43
C GLU A 91 14.14 -3.27 -0.96
N VAL A 92 14.32 -2.34 -0.05
CA VAL A 92 14.73 -0.96 -0.36
C VAL A 92 16.13 -0.74 0.15
N SER A 93 17.01 -0.25 -0.72
CA SER A 93 18.33 0.21 -0.33
C SER A 93 18.51 1.66 -0.73
N PHE A 94 19.17 2.45 0.13
CA PHE A 94 19.31 3.87 -0.08
C PHE A 94 20.64 4.42 0.45
N THR A 95 21.03 5.58 -0.07
CA THR A 95 22.12 6.44 0.39
C THR A 95 21.66 7.88 0.40
N VAL A 96 22.31 8.70 1.19
CA VAL A 96 22.15 10.16 1.18
C VAL A 96 23.42 10.80 0.63
N SER A 97 23.29 11.73 -0.30
CA SER A 97 24.39 12.53 -0.82
C SER A 97 24.15 14.01 -0.51
N VAL A 98 25.19 14.71 -0.08
CA VAL A 98 25.14 16.13 0.20
C VAL A 98 26.25 16.85 -0.55
N GLU A 99 25.93 18.01 -1.13
CA GLU A 99 26.87 18.92 -1.78
C GLU A 99 26.91 20.23 -1.01
N ASN A 100 28.10 20.75 -0.77
CA ASN A 100 28.28 22.03 -0.10
C ASN A 100 28.61 23.15 -1.09
N GLU A 101 28.61 24.39 -0.62
CA GLU A 101 28.87 25.58 -1.46
C GLU A 101 30.28 25.62 -2.06
N ALA A 102 31.25 24.86 -1.57
CA ALA A 102 32.56 24.67 -2.16
C ALA A 102 32.61 23.56 -3.23
N GLY A 103 31.48 22.92 -3.53
CA GLY A 103 31.35 21.86 -4.56
C GLY A 103 31.78 20.47 -4.12
N PHE A 104 32.08 20.25 -2.84
CA PHE A 104 32.39 18.90 -2.34
C PHE A 104 31.10 18.10 -2.15
N VAL A 105 31.14 16.86 -2.62
CA VAL A 105 30.06 15.88 -2.47
C VAL A 105 30.47 14.81 -1.47
N THR A 106 29.63 14.55 -0.48
CA THR A 106 29.78 13.45 0.48
C THR A 106 28.58 12.53 0.36
N THR A 107 28.81 11.22 0.36
CA THR A 107 27.76 10.20 0.33
C THR A 107 27.85 9.32 1.59
N SER A 108 26.70 9.02 2.18
CA SER A 108 26.59 8.14 3.34
C SER A 108 26.89 6.69 3.00
N ASP A 109 27.04 5.86 4.03
CA ASP A 109 26.93 4.41 3.89
C ASP A 109 25.58 4.03 3.29
N LYS A 110 25.50 2.81 2.76
CA LYS A 110 24.29 2.21 2.22
C LYS A 110 23.45 1.65 3.37
N TYR A 111 22.20 2.06 3.43
CA TYR A 111 21.18 1.56 4.33
C TYR A 111 20.18 0.70 3.56
N SER A 112 19.50 -0.19 4.28
CA SER A 112 18.42 -0.99 3.69
C SER A 112 17.37 -1.35 4.73
N PHE A 113 16.15 -1.57 4.23
CA PHE A 113 15.04 -2.16 4.97
C PHE A 113 14.21 -3.05 4.03
N LYS A 114 13.40 -3.91 4.62
CA LYS A 114 12.41 -4.72 3.90
C LYS A 114 11.02 -4.30 4.31
N VAL A 115 10.15 -4.11 3.32
CA VAL A 115 8.72 -3.87 3.56
C VAL A 115 8.06 -5.18 3.96
N GLY A 116 7.31 -5.18 5.07
CA GLY A 116 6.68 -6.40 5.57
C GLY A 116 5.31 -6.14 6.16
N ASP A 117 4.26 -6.64 5.49
CA ASP A 117 2.91 -6.59 6.01
C ASP A 117 2.70 -7.65 7.09
N PRO A 118 1.79 -7.43 8.05
CA PRO A 118 1.40 -8.46 9.00
C PRO A 118 0.75 -9.64 8.27
N ALA A 119 0.70 -10.78 8.95
CA ALA A 119 -0.01 -11.96 8.43
C ALA A 119 -1.47 -11.61 8.10
N THR A 120 -1.97 -12.13 6.98
CA THR A 120 -3.34 -11.87 6.53
C THR A 120 -4.37 -12.29 7.58
N ASP A 121 -5.19 -11.36 8.01
CA ASP A 121 -6.38 -11.63 8.81
C ASP A 121 -7.55 -11.97 7.87
N TRP A 122 -7.74 -13.27 7.63
CA TRP A 122 -8.80 -13.78 6.75
C TRP A 122 -10.21 -13.43 7.22
N SER A 123 -10.41 -13.11 8.51
CA SER A 123 -11.70 -12.65 9.02
C SER A 123 -12.14 -11.31 8.42
N LYS A 124 -11.23 -10.57 7.81
CA LYS A 124 -11.48 -9.28 7.16
C LYS A 124 -11.84 -9.40 5.68
N LEU A 125 -11.65 -10.55 5.06
CA LEU A 125 -12.09 -10.78 3.69
C LEU A 125 -13.53 -11.30 3.70
N LYS A 126 -14.43 -10.61 3.01
CA LYS A 126 -15.86 -10.88 3.02
C LYS A 126 -16.41 -11.01 1.60
N LEU A 127 -17.37 -11.91 1.41
CA LEU A 127 -18.34 -11.76 0.33
C LEU A 127 -19.17 -10.50 0.61
N ASN A 128 -19.27 -9.60 -0.35
CA ASN A 128 -19.90 -8.28 -0.18
C ASN A 128 -21.14 -8.09 -1.03
N GLU A 129 -21.11 -8.54 -2.27
CA GLU A 129 -22.21 -8.45 -3.19
C GLU A 129 -22.29 -9.68 -4.09
N VAL A 130 -23.48 -10.09 -4.42
CA VAL A 130 -23.77 -11.23 -5.31
C VAL A 130 -24.85 -10.84 -6.29
N TYR A 131 -24.55 -10.91 -7.59
CA TYR A 131 -25.49 -10.64 -8.66
C TYR A 131 -25.54 -11.79 -9.64
N GLY A 132 -26.73 -12.32 -9.90
CA GLY A 132 -26.91 -13.52 -10.73
C GLY A 132 -27.96 -13.39 -11.82
N ALA A 133 -28.47 -12.18 -12.08
CA ALA A 133 -29.40 -11.92 -13.19
C ALA A 133 -28.65 -11.56 -14.48
N GLY A 134 -29.36 -11.48 -15.59
CA GLY A 134 -28.79 -11.10 -16.87
C GLY A 134 -27.97 -12.20 -17.56
N ALA A 135 -27.11 -11.81 -18.49
CA ALA A 135 -26.17 -12.69 -19.17
C ALA A 135 -25.05 -13.15 -18.23
N ASP A 136 -24.32 -14.22 -18.59
CA ASP A 136 -23.29 -14.79 -17.71
C ASP A 136 -22.17 -13.78 -17.41
N GLU A 137 -21.84 -12.92 -18.36
CA GLU A 137 -20.85 -11.84 -18.24
C GLU A 137 -21.30 -10.65 -17.38
N GLU A 138 -22.58 -10.59 -17.03
CA GLU A 138 -23.12 -9.56 -16.14
C GLU A 138 -23.19 -10.05 -14.68
N LYS A 139 -23.12 -11.35 -14.47
CA LYS A 139 -23.16 -11.96 -13.13
C LYS A 139 -21.83 -11.77 -12.43
N PHE A 140 -21.84 -11.59 -11.12
CA PHE A 140 -20.60 -11.44 -10.36
C PHE A 140 -20.72 -11.86 -8.90
N PHE A 141 -19.56 -12.15 -8.31
CA PHE A 141 -19.31 -12.13 -6.88
C PHE A 141 -18.41 -10.94 -6.58
N GLU A 142 -18.65 -10.25 -5.49
CA GLU A 142 -17.73 -9.24 -5.02
C GLU A 142 -17.18 -9.59 -3.65
N LEU A 143 -15.88 -9.37 -3.51
CA LEU A 143 -15.16 -9.44 -2.25
C LEU A 143 -14.89 -8.03 -1.71
N TYR A 144 -15.00 -7.86 -0.41
CA TYR A 144 -14.60 -6.66 0.31
C TYR A 144 -13.52 -6.98 1.32
N ASN A 145 -12.49 -6.15 1.38
CA ASN A 145 -11.42 -6.25 2.35
C ASN A 145 -11.60 -5.19 3.45
N ALA A 146 -12.00 -5.62 4.64
CA ALA A 146 -12.19 -4.74 5.80
C ALA A 146 -10.88 -4.45 6.55
N SER A 147 -9.72 -4.95 6.12
CA SER A 147 -8.42 -4.69 6.75
C SER A 147 -7.77 -3.40 6.24
N ASP A 148 -6.72 -2.95 6.93
CA ASP A 148 -5.91 -1.80 6.53
C ASP A 148 -4.78 -2.18 5.54
N TYR A 149 -4.64 -3.47 5.20
CA TYR A 149 -3.62 -4.00 4.30
C TYR A 149 -4.26 -4.71 3.11
N PRO A 150 -3.59 -4.71 1.94
CA PRO A 150 -4.06 -5.49 0.80
C PRO A 150 -4.12 -6.98 1.13
N ILE A 151 -5.13 -7.68 0.61
CA ILE A 151 -5.24 -9.14 0.74
C ILE A 151 -4.99 -9.79 -0.62
N LYS A 152 -3.92 -10.60 -0.70
CA LYS A 152 -3.60 -11.41 -1.89
C LYS A 152 -4.58 -12.57 -1.99
N LEU A 153 -5.14 -12.78 -3.18
CA LEU A 153 -6.16 -13.79 -3.42
C LEU A 153 -5.61 -15.16 -3.89
N THR A 154 -4.29 -15.28 -4.03
CA THR A 154 -3.65 -16.53 -4.46
C THR A 154 -4.12 -17.72 -3.61
N GLY A 155 -4.82 -18.69 -4.24
CA GLY A 155 -5.33 -19.87 -3.57
C GLY A 155 -6.65 -19.68 -2.79
N VAL A 156 -7.19 -18.47 -2.70
CA VAL A 156 -8.54 -18.21 -2.18
C VAL A 156 -9.55 -18.81 -3.16
N THR A 157 -10.60 -19.47 -2.64
CA THR A 157 -11.59 -20.11 -3.50
C THR A 157 -13.01 -19.64 -3.16
N ILE A 158 -13.84 -19.62 -4.19
CA ILE A 158 -15.30 -19.48 -4.06
C ILE A 158 -15.95 -20.77 -4.56
N SER A 159 -16.84 -21.32 -3.77
CA SER A 159 -17.72 -22.39 -4.20
C SER A 159 -19.15 -21.89 -4.38
N LYS A 160 -19.86 -22.50 -5.29
CA LYS A 160 -21.29 -22.35 -5.51
C LYS A 160 -21.94 -23.72 -5.42
N ASP A 161 -22.93 -23.83 -4.54
CA ASP A 161 -23.66 -25.09 -4.32
C ASP A 161 -22.69 -26.26 -4.11
N GLU A 162 -21.68 -26.06 -3.23
CA GLU A 162 -20.64 -27.04 -2.84
C GLU A 162 -19.58 -27.32 -3.93
N GLY A 163 -19.68 -26.73 -5.12
CA GLY A 163 -18.68 -26.87 -6.19
C GLY A 163 -17.79 -25.62 -6.31
N THR A 164 -16.47 -25.79 -6.29
CA THR A 164 -15.54 -24.69 -6.56
C THR A 164 -15.79 -24.12 -7.95
N CYS A 165 -16.10 -22.83 -8.03
CA CYS A 165 -16.36 -22.14 -9.28
C CYS A 165 -15.30 -21.09 -9.64
N TRP A 166 -14.52 -20.63 -8.66
CA TRP A 166 -13.44 -19.69 -8.87
C TRP A 166 -12.27 -19.95 -7.91
N THR A 167 -11.04 -19.68 -8.38
CA THR A 167 -9.82 -19.75 -7.58
C THR A 167 -8.95 -18.56 -7.91
N GLY A 168 -8.53 -17.81 -6.90
CA GLY A 168 -7.62 -16.67 -7.03
C GLY A 168 -6.23 -17.10 -7.45
N ILE A 169 -5.59 -16.29 -8.31
CA ILE A 169 -4.23 -16.51 -8.79
C ILE A 169 -3.27 -15.43 -8.31
N ASP A 170 -1.99 -15.63 -8.56
CA ASP A 170 -0.97 -14.65 -8.26
C ASP A 170 -1.22 -13.32 -8.98
N GLY A 171 -0.98 -12.21 -8.28
CA GLY A 171 -1.24 -10.87 -8.77
C GLY A 171 -2.67 -10.35 -8.52
N GLU A 172 -3.64 -11.20 -8.16
CA GLU A 172 -4.98 -10.75 -7.76
C GLU A 172 -4.97 -10.33 -6.29
N VAL A 173 -5.44 -9.09 -6.04
CA VAL A 173 -5.38 -8.45 -4.72
C VAL A 173 -6.66 -7.67 -4.47
N VAL A 174 -7.23 -7.80 -3.27
CA VAL A 174 -8.25 -6.87 -2.79
C VAL A 174 -7.55 -5.73 -2.05
N PRO A 175 -7.66 -4.48 -2.53
CA PRO A 175 -7.05 -3.34 -1.85
C PRO A 175 -7.53 -3.20 -0.40
N ALA A 176 -6.76 -2.55 0.45
CA ALA A 176 -7.20 -2.17 1.79
C ALA A 176 -8.49 -1.36 1.73
N LYS A 177 -9.50 -1.71 2.53
CA LYS A 177 -10.83 -1.07 2.53
C LYS A 177 -11.48 -1.00 1.13
N GLY A 178 -11.11 -1.92 0.26
CA GLY A 178 -11.50 -1.91 -1.15
C GLY A 178 -12.25 -3.17 -1.57
N PHE A 179 -12.58 -3.21 -2.84
CA PHE A 179 -13.43 -4.21 -3.47
C PHE A 179 -12.68 -4.97 -4.56
N PHE A 180 -13.15 -6.18 -4.85
CA PHE A 180 -12.68 -7.00 -5.97
C PHE A 180 -13.86 -7.76 -6.57
N ALA A 181 -14.29 -7.33 -7.76
CA ALA A 181 -15.38 -7.97 -8.46
C ALA A 181 -14.88 -9.12 -9.34
N ILE A 182 -15.49 -10.29 -9.20
CA ILE A 182 -15.23 -11.50 -9.99
C ILE A 182 -16.41 -11.68 -10.93
N ILE A 183 -16.24 -11.29 -12.18
CA ILE A 183 -17.30 -11.30 -13.20
C ILE A 183 -17.47 -12.70 -13.77
N GLY A 184 -18.71 -13.13 -13.92
CA GLY A 184 -19.03 -14.40 -14.56
C GLY A 184 -18.67 -14.37 -16.05
N ALA A 185 -18.25 -15.50 -16.58
CA ALA A 185 -17.98 -15.63 -17.99
C ALA A 185 -18.31 -17.04 -18.46
N LYS A 186 -19.00 -17.15 -19.58
CA LYS A 186 -19.23 -18.40 -20.25
C LYS A 186 -18.26 -18.53 -21.42
N GLY A 187 -17.15 -19.22 -21.18
CA GLY A 187 -16.31 -19.75 -22.25
C GLY A 187 -15.23 -18.87 -22.84
N THR A 188 -15.11 -17.58 -22.54
CA THR A 188 -14.13 -16.70 -23.21
C THR A 188 -13.27 -15.83 -22.32
N THR A 189 -13.61 -15.67 -21.06
CA THR A 189 -12.82 -14.86 -20.13
C THR A 189 -12.08 -15.75 -19.15
N PRO A 190 -10.73 -15.77 -19.15
CA PRO A 190 -9.96 -16.71 -18.35
C PRO A 190 -10.06 -16.49 -16.82
N ARG A 191 -10.68 -15.39 -16.36
CA ARG A 191 -10.70 -15.00 -14.95
C ARG A 191 -12.09 -14.81 -14.35
N GLY A 192 -13.13 -15.20 -15.03
CA GLY A 192 -14.47 -15.33 -14.46
C GLY A 192 -14.71 -16.69 -13.80
N PHE A 193 -15.88 -16.87 -13.22
CA PHE A 193 -16.32 -18.17 -12.72
C PHE A 193 -17.06 -18.95 -13.82
N SER A 194 -16.85 -20.27 -13.84
CA SER A 194 -17.25 -21.12 -14.98
C SER A 194 -18.66 -21.71 -14.85
N SER A 195 -19.31 -21.64 -13.71
CA SER A 195 -20.61 -22.29 -13.50
C SER A 195 -21.77 -21.33 -13.73
N GLY A 196 -22.84 -21.84 -14.35
CA GLY A 196 -24.10 -21.10 -14.44
C GLY A 196 -24.57 -20.67 -13.06
N PHE A 197 -24.80 -19.39 -12.90
CA PHE A 197 -25.31 -18.80 -11.67
C PHE A 197 -26.63 -18.13 -11.94
N SER A 198 -27.63 -18.36 -11.10
CA SER A 198 -28.95 -17.76 -11.29
C SER A 198 -29.47 -17.20 -9.98
N ALA A 199 -29.68 -15.88 -9.96
CA ALA A 199 -30.30 -15.21 -8.82
C ALA A 199 -31.78 -15.55 -8.63
N LYS A 200 -32.40 -16.19 -9.62
CA LYS A 200 -33.81 -16.61 -9.53
C LYS A 200 -34.02 -17.91 -8.76
N LYS A 201 -32.94 -18.58 -8.40
CA LYS A 201 -32.95 -19.83 -7.64
C LYS A 201 -32.28 -19.63 -6.31
N SER A 202 -32.57 -20.53 -5.39
CA SER A 202 -31.82 -20.62 -4.15
C SER A 202 -30.37 -20.97 -4.46
N VAL A 203 -29.46 -20.46 -3.64
CA VAL A 203 -28.02 -20.58 -3.88
C VAL A 203 -27.25 -20.53 -2.57
N TYR A 204 -26.18 -21.30 -2.52
CA TYR A 204 -25.19 -21.25 -1.45
C TYR A 204 -23.82 -20.91 -2.03
N ILE A 205 -23.28 -19.77 -1.64
CA ILE A 205 -21.95 -19.29 -2.02
C ILE A 205 -21.06 -19.31 -0.79
N GLN A 206 -19.88 -19.93 -0.89
CA GLN A 206 -18.94 -20.02 0.21
C GLN A 206 -17.60 -19.45 -0.23
N LEU A 207 -16.97 -18.69 0.66
CA LEU A 207 -15.62 -18.15 0.50
C LEU A 207 -14.66 -18.90 1.42
N PHE A 208 -13.56 -19.38 0.86
CA PHE A 208 -12.52 -20.09 1.60
C PHE A 208 -11.17 -19.34 1.50
N ASP A 209 -10.40 -19.37 2.57
CA ASP A 209 -9.03 -18.90 2.56
C ASP A 209 -8.13 -19.82 1.69
N ASN A 210 -6.86 -19.46 1.57
CA ASN A 210 -5.88 -20.21 0.80
C ASN A 210 -5.44 -21.54 1.43
N LYS A 211 -6.01 -21.90 2.58
CA LYS A 211 -5.80 -23.17 3.27
C LYS A 211 -7.05 -24.06 3.22
N GLY A 212 -8.13 -23.57 2.60
CA GLY A 212 -9.40 -24.27 2.49
C GLY A 212 -10.31 -24.12 3.71
N ASN A 213 -10.05 -23.19 4.63
CA ASN A 213 -10.97 -22.88 5.71
C ASN A 213 -12.06 -21.94 5.21
N GLN A 214 -13.33 -22.26 5.49
CA GLN A 214 -14.42 -21.36 5.17
C GLN A 214 -14.35 -20.11 6.06
N ILE A 215 -14.35 -18.94 5.43
CA ILE A 215 -14.20 -17.64 6.10
C ILE A 215 -15.45 -16.76 6.00
N ASP A 216 -16.30 -17.00 4.98
CA ASP A 216 -17.58 -16.31 4.83
C ASP A 216 -18.54 -17.12 3.94
N ALA A 217 -19.84 -16.75 3.95
CA ALA A 217 -20.84 -17.35 3.08
C ALA A 217 -22.00 -16.40 2.80
N PHE A 218 -22.65 -16.64 1.66
CA PHE A 218 -23.97 -16.14 1.33
C PHE A 218 -24.89 -17.32 1.05
N GLN A 219 -26.04 -17.37 1.71
CA GLN A 219 -27.05 -18.39 1.45
C GLN A 219 -28.42 -17.75 1.28
N ARG A 220 -29.12 -18.16 0.25
CA ARG A 220 -30.50 -17.85 0.05
C ARG A 220 -31.29 -19.14 -0.15
N GLY A 221 -32.36 -19.32 0.63
CA GLY A 221 -33.17 -20.53 0.67
C GLY A 221 -32.48 -21.68 1.41
N ASP A 222 -33.21 -22.76 1.60
CA ASP A 222 -32.72 -23.98 2.21
C ASP A 222 -32.52 -25.05 1.15
N LYS A 223 -31.50 -25.90 1.31
CA LYS A 223 -31.28 -27.08 0.53
C LYS A 223 -32.25 -28.15 1.07
N ASP A 224 -33.12 -28.65 0.20
CA ASP A 224 -34.01 -29.75 0.55
C ASP A 224 -33.36 -31.10 0.22
N ASP A 225 -34.05 -32.22 0.59
CA ASP A 225 -33.59 -33.58 0.36
C ASP A 225 -33.47 -33.96 -1.13
N ALA A 226 -34.06 -33.15 -2.03
CA ALA A 226 -33.95 -33.32 -3.48
C ALA A 226 -32.80 -32.50 -4.10
N GLY A 227 -32.04 -31.76 -3.29
CA GLY A 227 -30.95 -30.90 -3.73
C GLY A 227 -31.41 -29.52 -4.24
N ASN A 228 -32.64 -29.16 -4.02
CA ASN A 228 -33.12 -27.78 -4.24
C ASN A 228 -32.73 -26.90 -3.07
N TRP A 229 -32.52 -25.61 -3.35
CA TRP A 229 -32.15 -24.66 -2.35
C TRP A 229 -33.35 -23.77 -1.94
N GLY A 230 -34.58 -24.31 -2.01
CA GLY A 230 -35.80 -23.66 -1.57
C GLY A 230 -36.45 -22.81 -2.68
N VAL A 231 -36.79 -21.55 -2.37
CA VAL A 231 -37.72 -20.76 -3.13
C VAL A 231 -37.05 -20.01 -4.31
N SER A 232 -37.64 -20.10 -5.50
CA SER A 232 -37.25 -19.23 -6.64
C SER A 232 -37.73 -17.82 -6.42
N ILE A 233 -36.97 -16.82 -6.84
CA ILE A 233 -37.39 -15.44 -6.93
C ILE A 233 -37.86 -15.15 -8.38
N THR A 234 -39.04 -14.64 -8.52
CA THR A 234 -39.51 -14.02 -9.76
C THR A 234 -39.37 -12.51 -9.65
N ASN A 235 -39.09 -11.84 -10.78
CA ASN A 235 -38.99 -10.38 -10.85
C ASN A 235 -37.89 -9.79 -9.96
N TYR A 236 -36.73 -10.40 -9.94
CA TYR A 236 -35.57 -9.89 -9.23
C TYR A 236 -34.91 -8.75 -10.02
N SER A 237 -34.72 -7.61 -9.36
CA SER A 237 -33.91 -6.48 -9.86
C SER A 237 -32.95 -6.06 -8.76
N GLY A 238 -31.68 -5.75 -9.12
CA GLY A 238 -30.61 -5.43 -8.18
C GLY A 238 -29.83 -6.65 -7.71
N SER A 239 -29.09 -6.52 -6.63
CA SER A 239 -28.19 -7.54 -6.10
C SER A 239 -28.54 -7.95 -4.66
N TRP A 240 -27.91 -9.00 -4.15
CA TRP A 240 -27.81 -9.24 -2.72
C TRP A 240 -26.48 -8.68 -2.26
N SER A 241 -26.54 -7.76 -1.29
CA SER A 241 -25.40 -7.00 -0.83
C SER A 241 -25.36 -6.94 0.69
N ARG A 242 -24.17 -6.87 1.27
CA ARG A 242 -24.03 -6.50 2.68
C ARG A 242 -24.25 -5.01 2.88
N VAL A 243 -25.13 -4.64 3.77
CA VAL A 243 -25.41 -3.22 4.08
C VAL A 243 -25.29 -3.01 5.59
N PRO A 244 -24.25 -2.30 6.05
CA PRO A 244 -23.11 -1.74 5.29
C PRO A 244 -22.10 -2.78 4.80
N ASP A 245 -21.21 -2.36 3.87
CA ASP A 245 -20.19 -3.21 3.28
C ASP A 245 -19.41 -4.04 4.29
N GLY A 246 -19.19 -5.29 3.97
CA GLY A 246 -18.38 -6.27 4.71
C GLY A 246 -18.92 -6.67 6.09
N THR A 247 -19.72 -5.84 6.76
CA THR A 247 -20.17 -6.06 8.14
C THR A 247 -21.67 -6.15 8.31
N GLY A 248 -22.41 -5.65 7.34
CA GLY A 248 -23.88 -5.63 7.38
C GLY A 248 -24.48 -7.02 7.15
N LYS A 249 -25.79 -7.10 7.44
CA LYS A 249 -26.57 -8.24 7.00
C LYS A 249 -26.74 -8.22 5.48
N TRP A 250 -26.99 -9.36 4.90
CA TRP A 250 -27.36 -9.48 3.51
C TRP A 250 -28.77 -8.94 3.27
N MET A 251 -28.86 -8.01 2.33
CA MET A 251 -30.10 -7.37 1.93
C MET A 251 -30.23 -7.39 0.41
N ARG A 252 -31.43 -7.24 -0.10
CA ARG A 252 -31.66 -7.02 -1.52
C ARG A 252 -31.62 -5.52 -1.81
N THR A 253 -30.67 -5.10 -2.63
CA THR A 253 -30.49 -3.70 -3.05
C THR A 253 -31.17 -3.43 -4.38
N ASP A 254 -31.38 -2.16 -4.71
CA ASP A 254 -32.04 -1.71 -5.96
C ASP A 254 -31.06 -1.60 -7.14
N ALA A 255 -29.76 -1.65 -6.86
CA ALA A 255 -28.69 -1.55 -7.86
C ALA A 255 -27.59 -2.57 -7.58
N PHE A 256 -26.85 -2.93 -8.60
CA PHE A 256 -25.60 -3.70 -8.50
C PHE A 256 -24.41 -2.76 -8.72
N THR A 257 -23.36 -2.97 -7.91
CA THR A 257 -22.27 -2.01 -7.77
C THR A 257 -20.86 -2.65 -7.85
N PRO A 258 -20.57 -3.48 -8.90
CA PRO A 258 -19.33 -4.23 -8.94
C PRO A 258 -18.10 -3.32 -8.89
N GLY A 259 -17.23 -3.56 -7.90
CA GLY A 259 -16.01 -2.79 -7.68
C GLY A 259 -16.21 -1.50 -6.88
N ALA A 260 -17.39 -1.30 -6.28
CA ALA A 260 -17.73 -0.09 -5.53
C ALA A 260 -18.58 -0.40 -4.29
N ALA A 261 -18.78 0.61 -3.43
CA ALA A 261 -19.64 0.47 -2.24
C ALA A 261 -21.09 0.14 -2.63
N ASN A 262 -21.71 -0.75 -1.85
CA ASN A 262 -23.07 -1.20 -2.06
C ASN A 262 -24.10 -0.08 -1.95
N SER A 263 -25.20 -0.20 -2.71
CA SER A 263 -26.34 0.68 -2.55
C SER A 263 -26.91 0.58 -1.12
N THR A 264 -27.23 1.71 -0.55
CA THR A 264 -27.91 1.81 0.77
C THR A 264 -29.43 1.74 0.64
N THR A 265 -29.98 1.78 -0.56
CA THR A 265 -31.40 1.55 -0.84
C THR A 265 -31.64 0.05 -0.86
N ALA A 266 -32.06 -0.50 0.28
CA ALA A 266 -32.10 -1.93 0.48
C ALA A 266 -33.36 -2.36 1.23
N VAL A 267 -33.79 -3.58 0.97
CA VAL A 267 -34.92 -4.25 1.64
C VAL A 267 -34.48 -5.63 2.12
N ASP A 268 -35.10 -6.09 3.18
CA ASP A 268 -34.91 -7.45 3.66
C ASP A 268 -35.41 -8.47 2.64
N ASP A 269 -34.75 -9.63 2.58
CA ASP A 269 -35.22 -10.79 1.86
C ASP A 269 -35.33 -11.94 2.88
N ASP A 270 -36.56 -12.37 3.17
CA ASP A 270 -36.88 -13.38 4.21
C ASP A 270 -36.25 -14.75 3.93
N TYR A 271 -35.79 -14.99 2.72
CA TYR A 271 -35.13 -16.23 2.33
C TYR A 271 -33.60 -16.20 2.50
N VAL A 272 -33.02 -15.01 2.74
CA VAL A 272 -31.59 -14.89 2.96
C VAL A 272 -31.24 -15.27 4.39
N LYS A 273 -30.21 -16.08 4.55
CA LYS A 273 -29.68 -16.46 5.87
C LYS A 273 -28.65 -15.42 6.31
N ASN A 274 -28.95 -14.70 7.36
CA ASN A 274 -28.10 -13.66 7.96
C ASN A 274 -27.44 -14.14 9.25
#